data_4291c8f4cd2217378ba90d75be306450
#
_entry.id   4291c8f4cd2217378ba90d75be306450
#
_cell.length_a   1.000
_cell.length_b   1.000
_cell.length_c   1.000
_cell.angle_alpha   90.00
_cell.angle_beta   90.00
_cell.angle_gamma   90.00
#
_symmetry.space_group_name_H-M   'P 1'
#
loop_
_entity.id
_entity.type
_entity.pdbx_description
1 polymer ?
#
loop_
_entity_poly.entity_id
_entity_poly.type
_entity_poly.pdbx_seq_one_letter_code
_entity_poly.pdbx_strand_id
1 'polypeptide(L)'
;QPGKRLLHVLLMADFYVRTARTMQDVLTHRGSVKAMSAGHGDKKDAKRIMALVVNTLSYRAALQHILKQVDLVKKEPKWFGSASPLNRTQGALPQPAPSMSDCVMLVMLHDLLFTSRGIQAAKAWPPRERMEKYKSQLHAELVRLQIRQGKKSVEELRSGAAERRVAARIPRWCRINTLQVTEQDALQQLQAAGFTRTESNTLEHVNAFCPSLHVAHVWAFHPRA
;
A
#
# COMPACT_ATOMS: atom_id res chain seq x y z
N GLN A 1 -0.27 27.84 -23.82
CA GLN A 1 0.21 28.32 -22.49
C GLN A 1 1.30 27.33 -21.98
N PRO A 2 2.57 27.51 -22.34
CA PRO A 2 3.65 26.58 -21.99
C PRO A 2 3.92 26.52 -20.48
N GLY A 3 3.75 27.62 -19.76
CA GLY A 3 4.03 27.69 -18.33
C GLY A 3 3.12 26.82 -17.45
N LYS A 4 1.83 26.69 -17.79
CA LYS A 4 0.89 25.83 -17.03
C LYS A 4 1.20 24.34 -17.26
N ARG A 5 1.68 23.95 -18.44
CA ARG A 5 2.10 22.56 -18.71
C ARG A 5 3.37 22.21 -17.96
N LEU A 6 4.34 23.10 -17.87
CA LEU A 6 5.59 22.89 -17.14
C LEU A 6 5.34 22.74 -15.64
N LEU A 7 4.48 23.59 -15.06
CA LEU A 7 4.08 23.54 -13.66
C LEU A 7 3.36 22.21 -13.33
N HIS A 8 2.48 21.76 -14.21
CA HIS A 8 1.78 20.47 -14.03
C HIS A 8 2.75 19.27 -14.13
N VAL A 9 3.75 19.34 -15.01
CA VAL A 9 4.81 18.33 -15.11
C VAL A 9 5.63 18.23 -13.81
N LEU A 10 5.99 19.38 -13.24
CA LEU A 10 6.72 19.45 -11.97
C LEU A 10 5.89 18.92 -10.80
N LEU A 11 4.62 19.29 -10.70
CA LEU A 11 3.72 18.85 -9.62
C LEU A 11 3.45 17.34 -9.63
N MET A 12 3.32 16.72 -10.81
CA MET A 12 3.09 15.27 -10.92
C MET A 12 4.36 14.45 -10.67
N ALA A 13 5.53 14.95 -11.09
CA ALA A 13 6.82 14.36 -10.73
C ALA A 13 7.05 14.45 -9.22
N ASP A 14 6.67 15.57 -8.61
CA ASP A 14 6.78 15.83 -7.18
C ASP A 14 5.97 14.82 -6.34
N PHE A 15 4.79 14.40 -6.78
CA PHE A 15 4.01 13.38 -6.08
C PHE A 15 4.78 12.05 -5.90
N TYR A 16 5.43 11.54 -6.95
CA TYR A 16 6.24 10.32 -6.86
C TYR A 16 7.48 10.49 -6.01
N VAL A 17 8.13 11.65 -6.10
CA VAL A 17 9.30 11.98 -5.28
C VAL A 17 8.91 12.08 -3.80
N ARG A 18 7.80 12.75 -3.46
CA ARG A 18 7.28 12.82 -2.09
C ARG A 18 6.87 11.43 -1.56
N THR A 19 6.22 10.63 -2.38
CA THR A 19 5.84 9.25 -2.03
C THR A 19 7.08 8.38 -1.77
N ALA A 20 8.09 8.48 -2.63
CA ALA A 20 9.35 7.76 -2.46
C ALA A 20 10.10 8.21 -1.19
N ARG A 21 10.10 9.50 -0.87
CA ARG A 21 10.67 10.04 0.37
C ARG A 21 9.94 9.50 1.60
N THR A 22 8.60 9.53 1.58
CA THR A 22 7.78 8.93 2.64
C THR A 22 8.13 7.45 2.83
N MET A 23 8.25 6.70 1.75
CA MET A 23 8.62 5.28 1.80
C MET A 23 10.03 5.08 2.37
N GLN A 24 10.98 5.92 1.99
CA GLN A 24 12.36 5.89 2.50
C GLN A 24 12.41 6.17 4.00
N ASP A 25 11.69 7.20 4.48
CA ASP A 25 11.62 7.53 5.90
C ASP A 25 11.00 6.39 6.72
N VAL A 26 9.97 5.75 6.21
CA VAL A 26 9.39 4.55 6.84
C VAL A 26 10.39 3.39 6.90
N LEU A 27 11.12 3.15 5.83
CA LEU A 27 12.12 2.07 5.76
C LEU A 27 13.37 2.35 6.62
N THR A 28 13.63 3.61 6.94
CA THR A 28 14.69 4.02 7.86
C THR A 28 14.19 4.21 9.30
N HIS A 29 12.98 3.73 9.59
CA HIS A 29 12.34 3.78 10.92
C HIS A 29 12.18 5.20 11.50
N ARG A 30 12.00 6.21 10.64
CA ARG A 30 11.79 7.60 11.09
C ARG A 30 10.39 7.86 11.61
N GLY A 31 9.43 6.93 11.39
CA GLY A 31 8.07 7.06 11.89
C GLY A 31 7.07 6.13 11.22
N SER A 32 5.81 6.24 11.61
CA SER A 32 4.73 5.47 10.99
C SER A 32 4.40 6.00 9.59
N VAL A 33 3.86 5.13 8.72
CA VAL A 33 3.44 5.52 7.36
C VAL A 33 2.46 6.70 7.41
N LYS A 34 1.53 6.70 8.38
CA LYS A 34 0.54 7.77 8.55
C LYS A 34 1.21 9.12 8.90
N ALA A 35 2.14 9.13 9.85
CA ALA A 35 2.84 10.33 10.26
C ALA A 35 3.72 10.90 9.13
N MET A 36 4.49 10.05 8.46
CA MET A 36 5.36 10.46 7.36
C MET A 36 4.57 10.95 6.14
N SER A 37 3.43 10.33 5.82
CA SER A 37 2.57 10.78 4.73
C SER A 37 1.96 12.16 4.99
N ALA A 38 1.64 12.48 6.24
CA ALA A 38 1.14 13.79 6.63
C ALA A 38 2.24 14.88 6.54
N GLY A 39 3.50 14.52 6.80
CA GLY A 39 4.63 15.44 6.75
C GLY A 39 5.10 15.80 5.33
N HIS A 40 4.89 14.92 4.37
CA HIS A 40 5.38 15.09 3.00
C HIS A 40 4.30 15.48 1.97
N GLY A 41 3.06 15.67 2.37
CA GLY A 41 1.99 15.99 1.45
C GLY A 41 0.97 16.99 2.00
N ASP A 42 0.29 17.67 1.10
CA ASP A 42 -0.93 18.39 1.43
C ASP A 42 -1.99 17.41 1.94
N LYS A 43 -2.97 17.89 2.72
CA LYS A 43 -4.05 17.04 3.26
C LYS A 43 -4.74 16.17 2.20
N LYS A 44 -4.85 16.67 0.96
CA LYS A 44 -5.44 15.93 -0.18
C LYS A 44 -4.53 14.80 -0.67
N ASP A 45 -3.23 15.02 -0.72
CA ASP A 45 -2.25 14.05 -1.21
C ASP A 45 -1.83 13.04 -0.14
N ALA A 46 -1.87 13.39 1.14
CA ALA A 46 -1.43 12.53 2.23
C ALA A 46 -2.09 11.14 2.22
N LYS A 47 -3.40 11.05 1.94
CA LYS A 47 -4.12 9.78 1.81
C LYS A 47 -3.64 8.96 0.60
N ARG A 48 -3.38 9.61 -0.53
CA ARG A 48 -2.90 8.97 -1.75
C ARG A 48 -1.46 8.47 -1.58
N ILE A 49 -0.60 9.30 -0.98
CA ILE A 49 0.78 8.94 -0.63
C ILE A 49 0.78 7.73 0.29
N MET A 50 0.00 7.77 1.39
CA MET A 50 -0.12 6.66 2.33
C MET A 50 -0.57 5.37 1.64
N ALA A 51 -1.61 5.43 0.82
CA ALA A 51 -2.13 4.27 0.10
C ALA A 51 -1.07 3.67 -0.86
N LEU A 52 -0.37 4.53 -1.62
CA LEU A 52 0.64 4.09 -2.56
C LEU A 52 1.87 3.50 -1.85
N VAL A 53 2.32 4.10 -0.74
CA VAL A 53 3.43 3.56 0.07
C VAL A 53 3.07 2.20 0.65
N VAL A 54 1.89 2.05 1.28
CA VAL A 54 1.44 0.78 1.88
C VAL A 54 1.33 -0.31 0.81
N ASN A 55 0.75 0.00 -0.34
CA ASN A 55 0.64 -0.95 -1.44
C ASN A 55 2.03 -1.32 -2.00
N THR A 56 2.91 -0.36 -2.25
CA THR A 56 4.27 -0.62 -2.72
C THR A 56 5.05 -1.50 -1.74
N LEU A 57 4.98 -1.21 -0.44
CA LEU A 57 5.62 -2.03 0.60
C LEU A 57 5.05 -3.44 0.66
N SER A 58 3.74 -3.59 0.44
CA SER A 58 3.09 -4.91 0.40
C SER A 58 3.58 -5.80 -0.75
N TYR A 59 4.00 -5.22 -1.86
CA TYR A 59 4.56 -5.93 -3.02
C TYR A 59 6.08 -5.83 -3.11
N ARG A 60 6.76 -5.25 -2.13
CA ARG A 60 8.18 -4.91 -2.20
C ARG A 60 9.06 -6.06 -2.67
N ALA A 61 8.88 -7.25 -2.11
CA ALA A 61 9.69 -8.42 -2.48
C ALA A 61 9.51 -8.79 -3.97
N ALA A 62 8.28 -8.79 -4.47
CA ALA A 62 7.99 -9.06 -5.87
C ALA A 62 8.57 -7.97 -6.79
N LEU A 63 8.38 -6.70 -6.43
CA LEU A 63 8.89 -5.56 -7.20
C LEU A 63 10.41 -5.57 -7.29
N GLN A 64 11.11 -5.82 -6.18
CA GLN A 64 12.57 -5.92 -6.15
C GLN A 64 13.07 -7.09 -7.00
N HIS A 65 12.39 -8.24 -6.96
CA HIS A 65 12.72 -9.37 -7.81
C HIS A 65 12.61 -9.00 -9.31
N ILE A 66 11.49 -8.38 -9.72
CA ILE A 66 11.26 -7.95 -11.11
C ILE A 66 12.34 -6.96 -11.56
N LEU A 67 12.65 -5.94 -10.76
CA LEU A 67 13.69 -4.95 -11.07
C LEU A 67 15.05 -5.62 -11.26
N LYS A 68 15.39 -6.60 -10.42
CA LYS A 68 16.65 -7.35 -10.51
C LYS A 68 16.70 -8.19 -11.78
N GLN A 69 15.61 -8.85 -12.17
CA GLN A 69 15.58 -9.68 -13.39
C GLN A 69 15.70 -8.82 -14.66
N VAL A 70 15.07 -7.67 -14.70
CA VAL A 70 15.16 -6.74 -15.85
C VAL A 70 16.49 -5.98 -15.85
N ASP A 71 17.17 -5.89 -14.69
CA ASP A 71 18.43 -5.17 -14.48
C ASP A 71 18.33 -3.67 -14.90
N LEU A 72 17.24 -3.04 -14.47
CA LEU A 72 16.91 -1.67 -14.88
C LEU A 72 17.98 -0.65 -14.46
N VAL A 73 18.63 -0.88 -13.32
CA VAL A 73 19.70 -0.02 -12.81
C VAL A 73 20.89 0.02 -13.76
N LYS A 74 21.30 -1.13 -14.32
CA LYS A 74 22.39 -1.17 -15.29
C LYS A 74 21.99 -0.62 -16.66
N LYS A 75 20.74 -0.82 -17.06
CA LYS A 75 20.22 -0.32 -18.35
C LYS A 75 20.05 1.19 -18.38
N GLU A 76 19.67 1.80 -17.25
CA GLU A 76 19.40 3.24 -17.12
C GLU A 76 20.12 3.84 -15.89
N PRO A 77 21.47 3.75 -15.83
CA PRO A 77 22.24 4.13 -14.63
C PRO A 77 22.14 5.61 -14.30
N LYS A 78 21.94 6.48 -15.33
CA LYS A 78 21.75 7.92 -15.15
C LYS A 78 20.57 8.26 -14.24
N TRP A 79 19.48 7.49 -14.31
CA TRP A 79 18.24 7.78 -13.57
C TRP A 79 18.03 6.86 -12.37
N PHE A 80 18.49 5.64 -12.43
CA PHE A 80 18.24 4.61 -11.43
C PHE A 80 19.49 4.07 -10.74
N GLY A 81 20.67 4.49 -11.18
CA GLY A 81 21.94 4.13 -10.54
C GLY A 81 22.27 5.01 -9.33
N SER A 82 23.40 4.72 -8.68
CA SER A 82 23.88 5.44 -7.50
C SER A 82 24.12 6.93 -7.75
N ALA A 83 24.57 7.30 -8.95
CA ALA A 83 24.82 8.69 -9.38
C ALA A 83 23.54 9.43 -9.86
N SER A 84 22.36 8.85 -9.68
CA SER A 84 21.10 9.44 -10.11
C SER A 84 20.87 10.82 -9.50
N PRO A 85 20.35 11.80 -10.30
CA PRO A 85 19.93 13.09 -9.77
C PRO A 85 18.90 12.98 -8.64
N LEU A 86 18.13 11.89 -8.60
CA LEU A 86 17.14 11.62 -7.54
C LEU A 86 17.80 11.41 -6.17
N ASN A 87 19.08 11.02 -6.12
CA ASN A 87 19.80 10.77 -4.87
C ASN A 87 20.48 12.02 -4.29
N ARG A 88 20.52 13.14 -5.04
CA ARG A 88 21.27 14.35 -4.63
C ARG A 88 20.74 15.03 -3.36
N THR A 89 19.47 14.75 -3.01
CA THR A 89 18.81 15.34 -1.82
C THR A 89 18.94 14.46 -0.58
N GLN A 90 19.70 13.36 -0.65
CA GLN A 90 19.94 12.49 0.49
C GLN A 90 21.02 13.06 1.39
N GLY A 91 20.66 13.34 2.67
CA GLY A 91 21.66 13.44 3.74
C GLY A 91 22.24 12.06 4.07
N ALA A 92 23.22 12.01 4.97
CA ALA A 92 23.77 10.75 5.47
C ALA A 92 22.66 9.90 6.11
N LEU A 93 22.31 8.77 5.47
CA LEU A 93 21.32 7.82 5.97
C LEU A 93 21.99 6.66 6.68
N PRO A 94 21.38 6.11 7.74
CA PRO A 94 21.82 4.86 8.35
C PRO A 94 21.86 3.74 7.31
N GLN A 95 22.93 2.96 7.26
CA GLN A 95 23.03 1.79 6.38
C GLN A 95 22.39 0.55 7.03
N PRO A 96 21.73 -0.32 6.27
CA PRO A 96 21.47 -0.27 4.82
C PRO A 96 20.15 0.43 4.49
N ALA A 97 20.19 1.68 4.10
CA ALA A 97 19.00 2.41 3.67
C ALA A 97 18.84 2.34 2.14
N PRO A 98 17.61 2.18 1.63
CA PRO A 98 17.38 2.22 0.20
C PRO A 98 17.65 3.64 -0.33
N SER A 99 18.22 3.73 -1.54
CA SER A 99 18.45 5.02 -2.17
C SER A 99 17.13 5.67 -2.60
N MET A 100 17.15 6.98 -2.82
CA MET A 100 15.95 7.68 -3.30
C MET A 100 15.54 7.17 -4.69
N SER A 101 16.50 6.87 -5.57
CA SER A 101 16.22 6.28 -6.87
C SER A 101 15.58 4.90 -6.77
N ASP A 102 15.98 4.06 -5.79
CA ASP A 102 15.36 2.77 -5.54
C ASP A 102 13.90 2.93 -5.09
N CYS A 103 13.64 3.88 -4.19
CA CYS A 103 12.28 4.16 -3.74
C CYS A 103 11.39 4.67 -4.88
N VAL A 104 11.89 5.58 -5.71
CA VAL A 104 11.16 6.08 -6.89
C VAL A 104 10.87 4.94 -7.87
N MET A 105 11.87 4.08 -8.15
CA MET A 105 11.65 2.91 -9.02
C MET A 105 10.55 1.99 -8.49
N LEU A 106 10.57 1.66 -7.20
CA LEU A 106 9.59 0.76 -6.59
C LEU A 106 8.16 1.34 -6.66
N VAL A 107 8.01 2.63 -6.33
CA VAL A 107 6.70 3.31 -6.35
C VAL A 107 6.16 3.40 -7.78
N MET A 108 6.99 3.76 -8.75
CA MET A 108 6.60 3.84 -10.15
C MET A 108 6.29 2.47 -10.74
N LEU A 109 7.10 1.45 -10.41
CA LEU A 109 6.87 0.09 -10.88
C LEU A 109 5.57 -0.48 -10.32
N HIS A 110 5.24 -0.18 -9.06
CA HIS A 110 3.95 -0.54 -8.48
C HIS A 110 2.80 0.02 -9.33
N ASP A 111 2.81 1.32 -9.61
CA ASP A 111 1.73 1.92 -10.42
C ASP A 111 1.69 1.37 -11.84
N LEU A 112 2.86 1.14 -12.46
CA LEU A 112 2.93 0.58 -13.80
C LEU A 112 2.30 -0.81 -13.92
N LEU A 113 2.52 -1.66 -12.90
CA LEU A 113 2.13 -3.07 -12.95
C LEU A 113 0.76 -3.36 -12.34
N PHE A 114 0.36 -2.59 -11.31
CA PHE A 114 -0.80 -2.95 -10.46
C PHE A 114 -1.95 -1.94 -10.52
N THR A 115 -1.78 -0.81 -11.23
CA THR A 115 -2.88 0.14 -11.40
C THR A 115 -3.32 0.22 -12.88
N SER A 116 -4.61 0.32 -13.10
CA SER A 116 -5.18 0.43 -14.45
C SER A 116 -4.72 1.68 -15.20
N ARG A 117 -4.43 2.74 -14.46
CA ARG A 117 -3.99 4.04 -15.04
C ARG A 117 -2.48 4.10 -15.28
N GLY A 118 -1.70 3.13 -14.77
CA GLY A 118 -0.25 3.14 -14.82
C GLY A 118 0.36 4.35 -14.11
N ILE A 119 1.57 4.75 -14.52
CA ILE A 119 2.30 5.87 -13.92
C ILE A 119 1.60 7.19 -14.25
N GLN A 120 1.15 7.91 -13.21
CA GLN A 120 0.41 9.17 -13.33
C GLN A 120 1.31 10.42 -13.33
N ALA A 121 2.62 10.28 -13.51
CA ALA A 121 3.53 11.42 -13.70
C ALA A 121 3.39 12.01 -15.11
N ALA A 122 3.96 13.18 -15.34
CA ALA A 122 4.00 13.76 -16.68
C ALA A 122 4.83 12.90 -17.64
N LYS A 123 4.38 12.75 -18.89
CA LYS A 123 5.10 11.94 -19.90
C LYS A 123 6.52 12.44 -20.15
N ALA A 124 6.75 13.76 -20.07
CA ALA A 124 8.06 14.36 -20.24
C ALA A 124 9.02 14.19 -19.03
N TRP A 125 8.57 13.55 -17.95
CA TRP A 125 9.44 13.26 -16.80
C TRP A 125 10.36 12.07 -17.12
N PRO A 126 11.69 12.30 -17.16
CA PRO A 126 12.59 11.28 -17.69
C PRO A 126 12.53 9.91 -16.97
N PRO A 127 12.44 9.83 -15.63
CA PRO A 127 12.30 8.54 -14.97
C PRO A 127 11.07 7.74 -15.43
N ARG A 128 9.94 8.42 -15.69
CA ARG A 128 8.75 7.76 -16.24
C ARG A 128 9.01 7.21 -17.62
N GLU A 129 9.53 8.03 -18.54
CA GLU A 129 9.83 7.64 -19.92
C GLU A 129 10.73 6.40 -19.94
N ARG A 130 11.78 6.39 -19.11
CA ARG A 130 12.71 5.26 -19.00
C ARG A 130 12.06 4.01 -18.46
N MET A 131 11.21 4.13 -17.45
CA MET A 131 10.47 2.98 -16.90
C MET A 131 9.49 2.41 -17.93
N GLU A 132 8.72 3.25 -18.62
CA GLU A 132 7.75 2.85 -19.64
C GLU A 132 8.39 2.15 -20.84
N LYS A 133 9.61 2.49 -21.22
CA LYS A 133 10.38 1.80 -22.27
C LYS A 133 10.52 0.30 -22.02
N TYR A 134 10.59 -0.13 -20.77
CA TYR A 134 10.74 -1.52 -20.38
C TYR A 134 9.43 -2.17 -19.92
N LYS A 135 8.28 -1.52 -20.15
CA LYS A 135 6.97 -1.97 -19.67
C LYS A 135 6.69 -3.44 -20.02
N SER A 136 6.89 -3.85 -21.25
CA SER A 136 6.62 -5.22 -21.70
C SER A 136 7.52 -6.25 -20.98
N GLN A 137 8.80 -5.92 -20.78
CA GLN A 137 9.73 -6.79 -20.06
C GLN A 137 9.34 -6.90 -18.57
N LEU A 138 8.97 -5.78 -17.94
CA LEU A 138 8.53 -5.74 -16.55
C LEU A 138 7.25 -6.55 -16.33
N HIS A 139 6.28 -6.45 -17.24
CA HIS A 139 5.08 -7.29 -17.20
C HIS A 139 5.38 -8.77 -17.43
N ALA A 140 6.26 -9.09 -18.37
CA ALA A 140 6.67 -10.48 -18.60
C ALA A 140 7.32 -11.10 -17.35
N GLU A 141 8.17 -10.35 -16.66
CA GLU A 141 8.79 -10.83 -15.40
C GLU A 141 7.77 -10.97 -14.26
N LEU A 142 6.75 -10.11 -14.19
CA LEU A 142 5.65 -10.28 -13.24
C LEU A 142 4.93 -11.61 -13.46
N VAL A 143 4.57 -11.92 -14.72
CA VAL A 143 3.89 -13.16 -15.06
C VAL A 143 4.79 -14.38 -14.78
N ARG A 144 6.08 -14.31 -15.14
CA ARG A 144 7.05 -15.36 -14.84
C ARG A 144 7.19 -15.61 -13.34
N LEU A 145 7.23 -14.55 -12.53
CA LEU A 145 7.28 -14.64 -11.08
C LEU A 145 6.03 -15.31 -10.53
N GLN A 146 4.87 -14.93 -11.02
CA GLN A 146 3.57 -15.48 -10.63
C GLN A 146 3.51 -17.00 -10.93
N ILE A 147 3.88 -17.42 -12.13
CA ILE A 147 3.92 -18.83 -12.54
C ILE A 147 4.93 -19.61 -11.67
N ARG A 148 6.14 -19.09 -11.49
CA ARG A 148 7.20 -19.72 -10.69
C ARG A 148 6.77 -19.95 -9.24
N GLN A 149 5.99 -19.04 -8.67
CA GLN A 149 5.48 -19.16 -7.32
C GLN A 149 4.15 -19.91 -7.21
N GLY A 150 3.60 -20.41 -8.32
CA GLY A 150 2.31 -21.10 -8.34
C GLY A 150 1.14 -20.25 -7.90
N LYS A 151 1.21 -18.91 -8.10
CA LYS A 151 0.18 -17.97 -7.66
C LYS A 151 -0.90 -17.82 -8.73
N LYS A 152 -2.17 -17.92 -8.31
CA LYS A 152 -3.33 -17.79 -9.22
C LYS A 152 -3.64 -16.35 -9.56
N SER A 153 -3.33 -15.43 -8.68
CA SER A 153 -3.56 -13.99 -8.87
C SER A 153 -2.38 -13.14 -8.42
N VAL A 154 -2.32 -11.92 -8.91
CA VAL A 154 -1.28 -10.95 -8.55
C VAL A 154 -1.36 -10.56 -7.06
N GLU A 155 -2.56 -10.54 -6.49
CA GLU A 155 -2.80 -10.25 -5.07
C GLU A 155 -2.10 -11.25 -4.14
N GLU A 156 -1.87 -12.47 -4.61
CA GLU A 156 -1.15 -13.49 -3.85
C GLU A 156 0.36 -13.25 -3.73
N LEU A 157 0.91 -12.36 -4.55
CA LEU A 157 2.30 -11.89 -4.46
C LEU A 157 2.51 -10.88 -3.32
N ARG A 158 1.43 -10.37 -2.73
CA ARG A 158 1.53 -9.44 -1.59
C ARG A 158 2.14 -10.15 -0.38
N SER A 159 3.07 -9.46 0.28
CA SER A 159 3.58 -9.90 1.59
C SER A 159 2.44 -10.05 2.60
N GLY A 160 2.46 -11.10 3.41
CA GLY A 160 1.42 -11.36 4.38
C GLY A 160 0.08 -11.80 3.77
N ALA A 161 0.07 -12.36 2.55
CA ALA A 161 -1.18 -12.83 1.93
C ALA A 161 -1.81 -13.99 2.71
N ALA A 162 -1.00 -14.89 3.28
CA ALA A 162 -1.47 -16.00 4.11
C ALA A 162 -2.06 -15.46 5.43
N GLU A 163 -1.35 -14.56 6.09
CA GLU A 163 -1.78 -13.91 7.34
C GLU A 163 -3.08 -13.12 7.13
N ARG A 164 -3.22 -12.43 6.01
CA ARG A 164 -4.48 -11.74 5.66
C ARG A 164 -5.64 -12.71 5.45
N ARG A 165 -5.41 -13.89 4.87
CA ARG A 165 -6.44 -14.92 4.74
C ARG A 165 -6.90 -15.43 6.11
N VAL A 166 -5.95 -15.58 7.05
CA VAL A 166 -6.27 -15.93 8.43
C VAL A 166 -7.00 -14.77 9.11
N ALA A 167 -6.48 -13.55 9.02
CA ALA A 167 -7.09 -12.37 9.60
C ALA A 167 -8.51 -12.10 9.07
N ALA A 168 -8.78 -12.42 7.81
CA ALA A 168 -10.12 -12.29 7.22
C ALA A 168 -11.15 -13.28 7.81
N ARG A 169 -10.74 -14.25 8.60
CA ARG A 169 -11.60 -15.19 9.32
C ARG A 169 -11.75 -14.85 10.79
N ILE A 170 -10.93 -13.94 11.31
CA ILE A 170 -10.99 -13.53 12.72
C ILE A 170 -12.19 -12.60 12.90
N PRO A 171 -13.11 -12.90 13.83
CA PRO A 171 -14.23 -12.01 14.14
C PRO A 171 -13.76 -10.62 14.54
N ARG A 172 -14.58 -9.63 14.25
CA ARG A 172 -14.37 -8.28 14.79
C ARG A 172 -14.96 -8.19 16.17
N TRP A 173 -14.14 -7.95 17.17
CA TRP A 173 -14.57 -7.83 18.54
C TRP A 173 -14.88 -6.38 18.88
N CYS A 174 -16.10 -6.14 19.37
CA CYS A 174 -16.54 -4.83 19.82
C CYS A 174 -16.95 -4.92 21.30
N ARG A 175 -16.52 -3.94 22.09
CA ARG A 175 -16.92 -3.79 23.47
C ARG A 175 -18.02 -2.74 23.58
N ILE A 176 -19.10 -3.08 24.29
CA ILE A 176 -20.17 -2.13 24.60
C ILE A 176 -19.65 -1.19 25.70
N ASN A 177 -19.80 0.11 25.47
CA ASN A 177 -19.54 1.11 26.50
C ASN A 177 -20.74 1.21 27.46
N THR A 178 -20.73 0.40 28.51
CA THR A 178 -21.81 0.32 29.50
C THR A 178 -22.00 1.60 30.32
N LEU A 179 -21.09 2.57 30.22
CA LEU A 179 -21.26 3.91 30.79
C LEU A 179 -22.19 4.81 29.97
N GLN A 180 -22.42 4.47 28.71
CA GLN A 180 -23.21 5.27 27.76
C GLN A 180 -24.50 4.59 27.33
N VAL A 181 -24.51 3.26 27.26
CA VAL A 181 -25.64 2.50 26.73
C VAL A 181 -25.78 1.17 27.48
N THR A 182 -27.00 0.77 27.79
CA THR A 182 -27.24 -0.55 28.35
C THR A 182 -27.03 -1.65 27.29
N GLU A 183 -26.77 -2.87 27.72
CA GLU A 183 -26.61 -4.00 26.79
C GLU A 183 -27.91 -4.28 26.03
N GLN A 184 -29.07 -4.07 26.64
CA GLN A 184 -30.37 -4.22 26.00
C GLN A 184 -30.61 -3.17 24.91
N ASP A 185 -30.28 -1.89 25.20
CA ASP A 185 -30.42 -0.82 24.21
C ASP A 185 -29.45 -1.02 23.04
N ALA A 186 -28.20 -1.44 23.31
CA ALA A 186 -27.23 -1.77 22.27
C ALA A 186 -27.72 -2.94 21.38
N LEU A 187 -28.36 -3.94 21.98
CA LEU A 187 -28.96 -5.06 21.25
C LEU A 187 -30.11 -4.58 20.35
N GLN A 188 -31.00 -3.75 20.86
CA GLN A 188 -32.11 -3.18 20.06
C GLN A 188 -31.59 -2.32 18.90
N GLN A 189 -30.58 -1.50 19.14
CA GLN A 189 -29.96 -0.68 18.09
C GLN A 189 -29.34 -1.54 16.99
N LEU A 190 -28.65 -2.62 17.34
CA LEU A 190 -28.07 -3.54 16.36
C LEU A 190 -29.16 -4.28 15.57
N GLN A 191 -30.22 -4.73 16.23
CA GLN A 191 -31.36 -5.38 15.56
C GLN A 191 -32.05 -4.41 14.60
N ALA A 192 -32.27 -3.16 15.02
CA ALA A 192 -32.81 -2.12 14.16
C ALA A 192 -31.90 -1.80 12.95
N ALA A 193 -30.58 -1.95 13.11
CA ALA A 193 -29.60 -1.81 12.04
C ALA A 193 -29.48 -3.07 11.15
N GLY A 194 -30.28 -4.11 11.38
CA GLY A 194 -30.32 -5.33 10.57
C GLY A 194 -29.32 -6.40 10.98
N PHE A 195 -28.72 -6.29 12.17
CA PHE A 195 -27.85 -7.34 12.70
C PHE A 195 -28.66 -8.40 13.44
N THR A 196 -28.22 -9.65 13.32
CA THR A 196 -28.90 -10.81 13.94
C THR A 196 -27.99 -11.43 14.98
N ARG A 197 -28.49 -11.55 16.20
CA ARG A 197 -27.81 -12.27 17.28
C ARG A 197 -27.84 -13.78 17.01
N THR A 198 -26.71 -14.42 17.12
CA THR A 198 -26.59 -15.89 17.06
C THR A 198 -25.95 -16.42 18.35
N GLU A 199 -26.34 -17.61 18.73
CA GLU A 199 -25.73 -18.32 19.88
C GLU A 199 -24.55 -19.19 19.45
N SER A 200 -24.41 -19.42 18.15
CA SER A 200 -23.30 -20.17 17.59
C SER A 200 -22.06 -19.30 17.44
N ASN A 201 -20.90 -19.85 17.81
CA ASN A 201 -19.62 -19.21 17.57
C ASN A 201 -19.27 -19.12 16.06
N THR A 202 -20.08 -19.74 15.18
CA THR A 202 -19.97 -19.64 13.73
C THR A 202 -20.78 -18.45 13.25
N LEU A 203 -20.08 -17.39 12.84
CA LEU A 203 -20.68 -16.19 12.25
C LEU A 203 -20.87 -16.44 10.75
N GLU A 204 -21.92 -17.16 10.36
CA GLU A 204 -22.14 -17.59 8.95
C GLU A 204 -22.58 -16.44 8.04
N HIS A 205 -23.26 -15.45 8.58
CA HIS A 205 -23.78 -14.31 7.83
C HIS A 205 -23.07 -13.02 8.19
N VAL A 206 -22.93 -12.12 7.20
CA VAL A 206 -22.23 -10.83 7.38
C VAL A 206 -22.82 -10.00 8.52
N ASN A 207 -24.13 -10.06 8.71
CA ASN A 207 -24.83 -9.33 9.76
C ASN A 207 -24.98 -10.14 11.07
N ALA A 208 -24.30 -11.29 11.20
CA ALA A 208 -24.36 -12.08 12.42
C ALA A 208 -23.40 -11.53 13.49
N PHE A 209 -23.86 -11.56 14.74
CA PHE A 209 -23.00 -11.31 15.88
C PHE A 209 -23.35 -12.24 17.05
N CYS A 210 -22.40 -12.51 17.91
CA CYS A 210 -22.59 -13.31 19.12
C CYS A 210 -21.86 -12.69 20.32
N PRO A 211 -22.41 -12.86 21.55
CA PRO A 211 -21.70 -12.48 22.76
C PRO A 211 -20.42 -13.30 22.96
N SER A 212 -19.39 -12.68 23.53
CA SER A 212 -18.20 -13.40 23.95
C SER A 212 -18.53 -14.35 25.11
N LEU A 213 -18.04 -15.58 25.06
CA LEU A 213 -18.17 -16.55 26.14
C LEU A 213 -17.23 -16.24 27.33
N HIS A 214 -16.20 -15.42 27.12
CA HIS A 214 -15.12 -15.22 28.07
C HIS A 214 -15.10 -13.82 28.69
N VAL A 215 -15.64 -12.83 27.98
CA VAL A 215 -15.54 -11.43 28.39
C VAL A 215 -16.92 -10.79 28.33
N ALA A 216 -17.41 -10.28 29.49
CA ALA A 216 -18.67 -9.56 29.57
C ALA A 216 -18.67 -8.31 28.68
N HIS A 217 -19.81 -8.00 28.11
CA HIS A 217 -20.04 -6.81 27.25
C HIS A 217 -19.15 -6.74 26.00
N VAL A 218 -18.57 -7.85 25.57
CA VAL A 218 -17.80 -7.98 24.32
C VAL A 218 -18.56 -8.87 23.35
N TRP A 219 -18.75 -8.39 22.12
CA TRP A 219 -19.47 -9.11 21.08
C TRP A 219 -18.56 -9.32 19.86
N ALA A 220 -18.66 -10.51 19.29
CA ALA A 220 -17.98 -10.86 18.03
C ALA A 220 -18.92 -10.61 16.86
N PHE A 221 -18.41 -9.93 15.85
CA PHE A 221 -19.09 -9.69 14.58
C PHE A 221 -18.40 -10.44 13.46
N HIS A 222 -19.15 -10.73 12.40
CA HIS A 222 -18.57 -11.31 11.19
C HIS A 222 -17.39 -10.43 10.70
N PRO A 223 -16.29 -11.03 10.19
CA PRO A 223 -15.09 -10.27 9.75
C PRO A 223 -15.35 -9.19 8.72
N ARG A 224 -16.45 -9.28 7.98
CA ARG A 224 -16.87 -8.33 6.95
C ARG A 224 -18.02 -7.39 7.38
N ALA A 225 -18.47 -7.48 8.62
CA ALA A 225 -19.49 -6.59 9.17
C ALA A 225 -19.03 -5.12 9.24
#